data_2fe87fd34d4a2b88f10311dd9cfc19cc
#
_entry.id   2fe87fd34d4a2b88f10311dd9cfc19cc
#
_cell.length_a   1.000
_cell.length_b   1.000
_cell.length_c   1.000
_cell.angle_alpha   90.00
_cell.angle_beta   90.00
_cell.angle_gamma   90.00
#
_symmetry.space_group_name_H-M   'P 1'
#
loop_
_entity.id
_entity.type
_entity.pdbx_description
1 polymer ?
#
loop_
_entity_poly.entity_id
_entity_poly.type
_entity_poly.pdbx_seq_one_letter_code
_entity_poly.pdbx_strand_id
1 'polypeptide(L)'
;MSGWESDLATLTVADLKDWYRRWYQPGNATLVVVGDVEPARVFSLARRYFGGLPGGTVTPPKRQLEPLQRGERRVELKAPAEVPYLIMGYHGPAATGDAADWEPYALEVLAGVLDGGESARLASQVRRGQEIAASAGAGYRSFQRAPGLFLLEGTPAQGRTVEELEQALRAQVRTLTQQPVAADELERVKAQVVAAEVYQRDSVFYQAMRIGLLETIGLSWRVGDDYVRRIRAVTPEQVQQVALRYLGEDKLT
;
A
#
# COMPACT_ATOMS: atom_id res chain seq x y z
N MET A 1 -6.63 13.37 -0.67
CA MET A 1 -7.44 14.29 -1.53
C MET A 1 -8.71 14.63 -0.79
N SER A 2 -9.08 15.90 -0.76
CA SER A 2 -10.20 16.40 0.05
C SER A 2 -11.56 16.41 -0.68
N GLY A 3 -11.66 15.82 -1.88
CA GLY A 3 -12.85 15.88 -2.73
C GLY A 3 -12.89 17.12 -3.64
N TRP A 4 -14.01 17.33 -4.28
CA TRP A 4 -14.22 18.49 -5.15
C TRP A 4 -14.48 19.75 -4.33
N GLU A 5 -13.99 20.89 -4.79
CA GLU A 5 -14.19 22.18 -4.11
C GLU A 5 -15.69 22.51 -3.95
N SER A 6 -16.50 22.19 -4.96
CA SER A 6 -17.95 22.32 -4.89
C SER A 6 -18.59 21.51 -3.78
N ASP A 7 -18.11 20.28 -3.54
CA ASP A 7 -18.63 19.45 -2.46
C ASP A 7 -18.22 20.01 -1.10
N LEU A 8 -16.95 20.44 -0.98
CA LEU A 8 -16.47 21.09 0.23
C LEU A 8 -17.21 22.37 0.58
N ALA A 9 -17.53 23.18 -0.43
CA ALA A 9 -18.26 24.43 -0.25
C ALA A 9 -19.73 24.23 0.23
N THR A 10 -20.31 23.06 -0.04
CA THR A 10 -21.69 22.72 0.36
C THR A 10 -21.80 21.93 1.65
N LEU A 11 -20.66 21.42 2.19
CA LEU A 11 -20.65 20.67 3.45
C LEU A 11 -21.14 21.52 4.63
N THR A 12 -22.09 20.97 5.36
CA THR A 12 -22.65 21.58 6.55
C THR A 12 -22.29 20.83 7.83
N VAL A 13 -22.45 21.48 8.97
CA VAL A 13 -22.31 20.81 10.28
C VAL A 13 -23.32 19.66 10.45
N ALA A 14 -24.49 19.74 9.81
CA ALA A 14 -25.48 18.68 9.83
C ALA A 14 -24.95 17.41 9.13
N ASP A 15 -24.32 17.56 7.93
CA ASP A 15 -23.72 16.45 7.19
C ASP A 15 -22.64 15.75 8.02
N LEU A 16 -21.79 16.52 8.68
CA LEU A 16 -20.74 15.97 9.55
C LEU A 16 -21.33 15.22 10.75
N LYS A 17 -22.39 15.77 11.39
CA LYS A 17 -23.07 15.10 12.50
C LYS A 17 -23.74 13.80 12.05
N ASP A 18 -24.37 13.79 10.89
CA ASP A 18 -25.02 12.59 10.37
C ASP A 18 -24.01 11.52 9.98
N TRP A 19 -22.88 11.92 9.37
CA TRP A 19 -21.76 11.02 9.11
C TRP A 19 -21.22 10.42 10.41
N TYR A 20 -20.96 11.28 11.42
CA TYR A 20 -20.47 10.84 12.72
C TYR A 20 -21.45 9.84 13.38
N ARG A 21 -22.74 10.16 13.45
CA ARG A 21 -23.75 9.27 14.03
C ARG A 21 -23.83 7.92 13.32
N ARG A 22 -23.62 7.90 12.00
CA ARG A 22 -23.67 6.69 11.20
C ARG A 22 -22.47 5.78 11.45
N TRP A 23 -21.28 6.35 11.50
CA TRP A 23 -20.04 5.57 11.46
C TRP A 23 -19.39 5.37 12.83
N TYR A 24 -19.51 6.33 13.74
CA TYR A 24 -18.97 6.26 15.09
C TYR A 24 -19.95 5.53 16.03
N GLN A 25 -20.09 4.24 15.81
CA GLN A 25 -20.93 3.34 16.58
C GLN A 25 -20.06 2.29 17.27
N PRO A 26 -20.35 1.88 18.52
CA PRO A 26 -19.60 0.82 19.19
C PRO A 26 -19.51 -0.48 18.39
N GLY A 27 -20.58 -0.84 17.67
CA GLY A 27 -20.62 -2.01 16.80
C GLY A 27 -19.72 -1.90 15.55
N ASN A 28 -19.19 -0.71 15.24
CA ASN A 28 -18.26 -0.45 14.14
C ASN A 28 -16.85 -0.10 14.62
N ALA A 29 -16.58 -0.23 15.92
CA ALA A 29 -15.30 0.12 16.52
C ALA A 29 -14.53 -1.11 16.95
N THR A 30 -13.24 -1.13 16.69
CA THR A 30 -12.32 -2.15 17.18
C THR A 30 -11.39 -1.52 18.20
N LEU A 31 -11.40 -2.01 19.42
CA LEU A 31 -10.47 -1.61 20.48
C LEU A 31 -9.31 -2.59 20.51
N VAL A 32 -8.11 -2.08 20.30
CA VAL A 32 -6.87 -2.86 20.42
C VAL A 32 -6.04 -2.30 21.56
N VAL A 33 -5.58 -3.17 22.43
CA VAL A 33 -4.70 -2.82 23.55
C VAL A 33 -3.49 -3.75 23.52
N VAL A 34 -2.30 -3.17 23.46
CA VAL A 34 -1.02 -3.89 23.44
C VAL A 34 -0.11 -3.27 24.49
N GLY A 35 0.50 -4.11 25.32
CA GLY A 35 1.40 -3.69 26.39
C GLY A 35 1.45 -4.72 27.53
N ASP A 36 2.07 -4.34 28.63
CA ASP A 36 2.10 -5.14 29.86
C ASP A 36 0.77 -5.00 30.61
N VAL A 37 -0.21 -5.79 30.20
CA VAL A 37 -1.59 -5.72 30.72
C VAL A 37 -2.16 -7.10 30.99
N GLU A 38 -2.99 -7.18 32.02
CA GLU A 38 -3.81 -8.34 32.31
C GLU A 38 -5.07 -8.35 31.43
N PRO A 39 -5.24 -9.30 30.49
CA PRO A 39 -6.38 -9.31 29.56
C PRO A 39 -7.74 -9.28 30.25
N ALA A 40 -7.91 -10.03 31.35
CA ALA A 40 -9.16 -10.05 32.10
C ALA A 40 -9.54 -8.67 32.65
N ARG A 41 -8.54 -7.89 33.12
CA ARG A 41 -8.75 -6.52 33.60
C ARG A 41 -9.11 -5.59 32.46
N VAL A 42 -8.45 -5.70 31.32
CA VAL A 42 -8.76 -4.90 30.12
C VAL A 42 -10.21 -5.15 29.67
N PHE A 43 -10.63 -6.42 29.56
CA PHE A 43 -12.00 -6.77 29.23
C PHE A 43 -13.02 -6.27 30.25
N SER A 44 -12.69 -6.33 31.55
CA SER A 44 -13.57 -5.79 32.61
C SER A 44 -13.74 -4.28 32.46
N LEU A 45 -12.64 -3.54 32.24
CA LEU A 45 -12.69 -2.09 32.02
C LEU A 45 -13.43 -1.74 30.72
N ALA A 46 -13.17 -2.46 29.64
CA ALA A 46 -13.89 -2.25 28.37
C ALA A 46 -15.42 -2.43 28.56
N ARG A 47 -15.86 -3.50 29.23
CA ARG A 47 -17.27 -3.69 29.55
C ARG A 47 -17.83 -2.57 30.42
N ARG A 48 -17.09 -2.11 31.42
CA ARG A 48 -17.52 -1.04 32.32
C ARG A 48 -17.72 0.27 31.59
N TYR A 49 -16.80 0.64 30.67
CA TYR A 49 -16.84 1.96 30.03
C TYR A 49 -17.61 1.97 28.70
N PHE A 50 -17.63 0.87 27.98
CA PHE A 50 -18.26 0.78 26.66
C PHE A 50 -19.51 -0.10 26.62
N GLY A 51 -19.67 -1.03 27.59
CA GLY A 51 -20.76 -2.00 27.57
C GLY A 51 -22.16 -1.41 27.72
N GLY A 52 -22.29 -0.20 28.28
CA GLY A 52 -23.56 0.52 28.36
C GLY A 52 -23.91 1.39 27.17
N LEU A 53 -22.98 1.50 26.19
CA LEU A 53 -23.25 2.27 24.98
C LEU A 53 -24.15 1.46 24.03
N PRO A 54 -25.16 2.11 23.40
CA PRO A 54 -26.00 1.41 22.43
C PRO A 54 -25.15 0.93 21.25
N GLY A 55 -25.14 -0.37 21.02
CA GLY A 55 -24.51 -0.95 19.85
C GLY A 55 -25.29 -0.53 18.61
N GLY A 56 -24.65 0.19 17.69
CA GLY A 56 -25.24 0.52 16.40
C GLY A 56 -24.93 -0.56 15.36
N THR A 57 -25.80 -0.70 14.38
CA THR A 57 -25.52 -1.49 13.19
C THR A 57 -25.15 -0.56 12.04
N VAL A 58 -23.94 -0.68 11.53
CA VAL A 58 -23.52 0.08 10.35
C VAL A 58 -23.79 -0.78 9.12
N THR A 59 -24.62 -0.26 8.22
CA THR A 59 -24.81 -0.88 6.90
C THR A 59 -23.60 -0.50 6.03
N PRO A 60 -22.77 -1.48 5.61
CA PRO A 60 -21.64 -1.17 4.74
C PRO A 60 -22.15 -0.59 3.42
N PRO A 61 -21.42 0.39 2.84
CA PRO A 61 -21.77 0.92 1.54
C PRO A 61 -21.68 -0.19 0.48
N LYS A 62 -22.49 -0.07 -0.56
CA LYS A 62 -22.38 -0.98 -1.71
C LYS A 62 -20.96 -0.93 -2.26
N ARG A 63 -20.37 -2.11 -2.44
CA ARG A 63 -19.04 -2.21 -3.04
C ARG A 63 -19.09 -1.71 -4.49
N GLN A 64 -18.34 -0.68 -4.78
CA GLN A 64 -18.12 -0.21 -6.14
C GLN A 64 -16.80 -0.83 -6.64
N LEU A 65 -16.86 -1.45 -7.80
CA LEU A 65 -15.69 -2.00 -8.46
C LEU A 65 -15.27 -1.02 -9.55
N GLU A 66 -13.99 -0.69 -9.57
CA GLU A 66 -13.41 0.06 -10.68
C GLU A 66 -13.52 -0.75 -11.97
N PRO A 67 -13.95 -0.13 -13.09
CA PRO A 67 -13.93 -0.80 -14.37
C PRO A 67 -12.49 -1.12 -14.77
N LEU A 68 -12.32 -2.25 -15.48
CA LEU A 68 -11.01 -2.62 -15.99
C LEU A 68 -10.48 -1.54 -16.92
N GLN A 69 -9.27 -1.06 -16.63
CA GLN A 69 -8.58 -0.12 -17.49
C GLN A 69 -8.15 -0.83 -18.78
N ARG A 70 -8.44 -0.21 -19.93
CA ARG A 70 -8.14 -0.73 -21.27
C ARG A 70 -7.40 0.33 -22.08
N GLY A 71 -6.20 0.66 -21.67
CA GLY A 71 -5.37 1.66 -22.31
C GLY A 71 -4.75 2.62 -21.30
N GLU A 72 -3.61 3.17 -21.67
CA GLU A 72 -2.91 4.17 -20.88
C GLU A 72 -3.77 5.41 -20.67
N ARG A 73 -3.71 5.96 -19.47
CA ARG A 73 -4.28 7.27 -19.12
C ARG A 73 -3.17 8.21 -18.74
N ARG A 74 -3.24 9.45 -19.23
CA ARG A 74 -2.28 10.49 -18.88
C ARG A 74 -3.03 11.74 -18.43
N VAL A 75 -2.59 12.26 -17.31
CA VAL A 75 -3.11 13.54 -16.77
C VAL A 75 -1.92 14.45 -16.53
N GLU A 76 -1.96 15.64 -17.12
CA GLU A 76 -0.97 16.69 -16.86
C GLU A 76 -1.64 17.79 -16.05
N LEU A 77 -1.06 18.09 -14.88
CA LEU A 77 -1.52 19.15 -14.01
C LEU A 77 -0.47 20.25 -13.96
N LYS A 78 -0.85 21.45 -14.39
CA LYS A 78 -0.03 22.67 -14.25
C LYS A 78 -0.39 23.36 -12.95
N ALA A 79 0.57 23.44 -12.05
CA ALA A 79 0.43 24.08 -10.74
C ALA A 79 1.65 24.97 -10.48
N PRO A 80 1.56 26.00 -9.63
CA PRO A 80 2.71 26.79 -9.20
C PRO A 80 3.58 25.93 -8.29
N ALA A 81 4.53 25.20 -8.90
CA ALA A 81 5.49 24.33 -8.22
C ALA A 81 6.89 24.62 -8.77
N GLU A 82 7.90 24.52 -7.90
CA GLU A 82 9.31 24.79 -8.26
C GLU A 82 9.92 23.67 -9.08
N VAL A 83 9.48 22.43 -8.86
CA VAL A 83 9.99 21.23 -9.53
C VAL A 83 8.85 20.37 -10.05
N PRO A 84 9.01 19.73 -11.22
CA PRO A 84 8.02 18.80 -11.73
C PRO A 84 8.04 17.49 -10.92
N TYR A 85 6.91 16.81 -10.89
CA TYR A 85 6.74 15.52 -10.21
C TYR A 85 5.97 14.54 -11.07
N LEU A 86 6.44 13.30 -11.11
CA LEU A 86 5.80 12.22 -11.86
C LEU A 86 5.23 11.18 -10.89
N ILE A 87 3.99 10.78 -11.13
CA ILE A 87 3.38 9.60 -10.49
C ILE A 87 2.89 8.67 -11.59
N MET A 88 3.23 7.40 -11.50
CA MET A 88 2.76 6.32 -12.37
C MET A 88 2.05 5.30 -11.50
N GLY A 89 0.79 5.00 -11.79
CA GLY A 89 -0.04 4.11 -11.00
C GLY A 89 -0.59 2.94 -11.80
N TYR A 90 -0.58 1.76 -11.19
CA TYR A 90 -1.17 0.53 -11.72
C TYR A 90 -2.09 -0.10 -10.68
N HIS A 91 -3.26 -0.57 -11.09
CA HIS A 91 -4.16 -1.26 -10.17
C HIS A 91 -3.58 -2.61 -9.75
N GLY A 92 -3.55 -2.87 -8.44
CA GLY A 92 -3.10 -4.13 -7.84
C GLY A 92 -4.14 -4.71 -6.90
N PRO A 93 -4.14 -6.04 -6.66
CA PRO A 93 -5.06 -6.71 -5.76
C PRO A 93 -4.81 -6.33 -4.30
N ALA A 94 -5.78 -6.51 -3.43
CA ALA A 94 -5.57 -6.51 -1.98
C ALA A 94 -5.46 -7.97 -1.49
N ALA A 95 -4.73 -8.19 -0.41
CA ALA A 95 -4.69 -9.49 0.23
C ALA A 95 -6.08 -9.89 0.75
N THR A 96 -6.46 -11.12 0.52
CA THR A 96 -7.76 -11.69 0.95
C THR A 96 -7.66 -12.50 2.23
N GLY A 97 -6.44 -12.86 2.63
CA GLY A 97 -6.18 -13.80 3.72
C GLY A 97 -6.26 -15.28 3.31
N ASP A 98 -6.62 -15.58 2.06
CA ASP A 98 -6.60 -16.95 1.53
C ASP A 98 -5.17 -17.51 1.51
N ALA A 99 -5.03 -18.81 1.76
CA ALA A 99 -3.75 -19.50 1.73
C ALA A 99 -3.11 -19.49 0.32
N ALA A 100 -3.92 -19.48 -0.73
CA ALA A 100 -3.48 -19.44 -2.13
C ALA A 100 -3.11 -18.02 -2.62
N ASP A 101 -3.33 -16.99 -1.81
CA ASP A 101 -3.16 -15.59 -2.16
C ASP A 101 -1.68 -15.18 -2.09
N TRP A 102 -0.95 -15.31 -3.17
CA TRP A 102 0.48 -14.98 -3.24
C TRP A 102 0.78 -13.65 -3.96
N GLU A 103 -0.11 -13.18 -4.84
CA GLU A 103 0.13 -12.03 -5.71
C GLU A 103 0.38 -10.72 -4.95
N PRO A 104 -0.37 -10.38 -3.88
CA PRO A 104 -0.10 -9.18 -3.11
C PRO A 104 1.29 -9.16 -2.47
N TYR A 105 1.76 -10.33 -2.02
CA TYR A 105 3.09 -10.47 -1.42
C TYR A 105 4.20 -10.39 -2.47
N ALA A 106 3.96 -10.94 -3.67
CA ALA A 106 4.89 -10.81 -4.79
C ALA A 106 5.00 -9.36 -5.29
N LEU A 107 3.90 -8.60 -5.32
CA LEU A 107 3.92 -7.16 -5.64
C LEU A 107 4.67 -6.34 -4.58
N GLU A 108 4.56 -6.71 -3.31
CA GLU A 108 5.32 -6.06 -2.24
C GLU A 108 6.82 -6.32 -2.36
N VAL A 109 7.20 -7.57 -2.67
CA VAL A 109 8.60 -7.91 -2.98
C VAL A 109 9.09 -7.19 -4.25
N LEU A 110 8.25 -7.09 -5.28
CA LEU A 110 8.57 -6.34 -6.50
C LEU A 110 8.82 -4.86 -6.19
N ALA A 111 8.00 -4.24 -5.34
CA ALA A 111 8.25 -2.87 -4.87
C ALA A 111 9.60 -2.78 -4.15
N GLY A 112 9.95 -3.75 -3.32
CA GLY A 112 11.26 -3.83 -2.67
C GLY A 112 12.43 -4.02 -3.63
N VAL A 113 12.28 -4.76 -4.74
CA VAL A 113 13.28 -4.86 -5.81
C VAL A 113 13.54 -3.51 -6.45
N LEU A 114 12.48 -2.73 -6.67
CA LEU A 114 12.58 -1.40 -7.27
C LEU A 114 13.11 -0.36 -6.26
N ASP A 115 12.61 -0.36 -5.02
CA ASP A 115 12.90 0.69 -4.01
C ASP A 115 13.04 0.13 -2.59
N GLY A 116 13.80 -0.94 -2.41
CA GLY A 116 14.13 -1.53 -1.10
C GLY A 116 15.42 -0.98 -0.49
N GLY A 117 15.74 0.30 -0.70
CA GLY A 117 16.92 0.98 -0.15
C GLY A 117 18.01 1.29 -1.19
N GLU A 118 19.19 1.69 -0.72
CA GLU A 118 20.25 2.24 -1.60
C GLU A 118 20.76 1.27 -2.67
N SER A 119 20.68 -0.04 -2.47
CA SER A 119 21.07 -1.05 -3.46
C SER A 119 19.92 -1.47 -4.40
N ALA A 120 18.72 -0.95 -4.20
CA ALA A 120 17.58 -1.20 -5.06
C ALA A 120 17.75 -0.56 -6.45
N ARG A 121 16.99 -1.06 -7.42
CA ARG A 121 17.18 -0.68 -8.83
C ARG A 121 16.98 0.81 -9.09
N LEU A 122 15.97 1.44 -8.53
CA LEU A 122 15.74 2.88 -8.73
C LEU A 122 16.88 3.71 -8.14
N ALA A 123 17.31 3.40 -6.92
CA ALA A 123 18.41 4.11 -6.29
C ALA A 123 19.75 3.90 -7.01
N SER A 124 20.06 2.67 -7.39
CA SER A 124 21.36 2.32 -8.01
C SER A 124 21.46 2.69 -9.48
N GLN A 125 20.39 2.49 -10.27
CA GLN A 125 20.44 2.63 -11.73
C GLN A 125 19.87 3.96 -12.22
N VAL A 126 18.74 4.43 -11.66
CA VAL A 126 18.06 5.64 -12.15
C VAL A 126 18.59 6.90 -11.47
N ARG A 127 18.80 6.84 -10.13
CA ARG A 127 19.30 7.98 -9.37
C ARG A 127 20.81 8.14 -9.51
N ARG A 128 21.61 7.11 -9.17
CA ARG A 128 23.08 7.21 -9.14
C ARG A 128 23.74 6.82 -10.46
N GLY A 129 23.24 5.79 -11.15
CA GLY A 129 23.88 5.28 -12.37
C GLY A 129 23.68 6.19 -13.57
N GLN A 130 22.43 6.56 -13.85
CA GLN A 130 22.06 7.39 -15.01
C GLN A 130 21.87 8.86 -14.65
N GLU A 131 21.79 9.21 -13.37
CA GLU A 131 21.57 10.58 -12.88
C GLU A 131 20.34 11.25 -13.53
N ILE A 132 19.28 10.47 -13.75
CA ILE A 132 18.03 10.95 -14.34
C ILE A 132 17.09 11.48 -13.26
N ALA A 133 17.10 10.87 -12.07
CA ALA A 133 16.21 11.24 -10.98
C ALA A 133 16.95 11.89 -9.82
N ALA A 134 16.41 13.00 -9.30
CA ALA A 134 16.76 13.50 -7.98
C ALA A 134 16.17 12.62 -6.88
N SER A 135 14.92 12.15 -7.10
CA SER A 135 14.27 11.13 -6.29
C SER A 135 13.50 10.17 -7.18
N ALA A 136 13.47 8.90 -6.82
CA ALA A 136 12.62 7.89 -7.44
C ALA A 136 12.22 6.87 -6.37
N GLY A 137 10.95 6.48 -6.37
CA GLY A 137 10.37 5.55 -5.41
C GLY A 137 9.42 4.56 -6.06
N ALA A 138 9.19 3.44 -5.38
CA ALA A 138 8.18 2.46 -5.72
C ALA A 138 7.48 1.98 -4.46
N GLY A 139 6.17 1.80 -4.52
CA GLY A 139 5.42 1.36 -3.35
C GLY A 139 4.17 0.57 -3.70
N TYR A 140 3.87 -0.41 -2.84
CA TYR A 140 2.65 -1.18 -2.87
C TYR A 140 2.25 -1.58 -1.44
N ARG A 141 0.95 -1.66 -1.20
CA ARG A 141 0.41 -2.11 0.10
C ARG A 141 -0.48 -3.33 -0.12
N SER A 142 -0.09 -4.46 0.46
CA SER A 142 -0.86 -5.70 0.37
C SER A 142 -2.13 -5.66 1.23
N PHE A 143 -2.05 -5.08 2.44
CA PHE A 143 -3.16 -5.04 3.39
C PHE A 143 -3.99 -3.76 3.23
N GLN A 144 -5.10 -3.88 2.52
CA GLN A 144 -6.07 -2.82 2.32
C GLN A 144 -7.47 -3.41 2.06
N ARG A 145 -8.50 -2.59 2.28
CA ARG A 145 -9.90 -3.04 2.21
C ARG A 145 -10.37 -3.39 0.80
N ALA A 146 -9.76 -2.79 -0.21
CA ALA A 146 -10.10 -2.93 -1.62
C ALA A 146 -8.82 -2.97 -2.46
N PRO A 147 -8.88 -3.39 -3.74
CA PRO A 147 -7.77 -3.25 -4.67
C PRO A 147 -7.20 -1.83 -4.62
N GLY A 148 -5.88 -1.73 -4.62
CA GLY A 148 -5.16 -0.47 -4.50
C GLY A 148 -4.25 -0.21 -5.70
N LEU A 149 -3.22 0.59 -5.46
CA LEU A 149 -2.28 0.98 -6.50
C LEU A 149 -0.87 0.50 -6.18
N PHE A 150 -0.19 0.00 -7.20
CA PHE A 150 1.25 -0.06 -7.26
C PHE A 150 1.72 1.26 -7.86
N LEU A 151 2.53 2.00 -7.13
CA LEU A 151 2.98 3.33 -7.51
C LEU A 151 4.46 3.33 -7.84
N LEU A 152 4.82 4.07 -8.89
CA LEU A 152 6.16 4.55 -9.15
C LEU A 152 6.09 6.08 -9.16
N GLU A 153 7.05 6.72 -8.53
CA GLU A 153 7.03 8.17 -8.41
C GLU A 153 8.45 8.74 -8.45
N GLY A 154 8.57 10.01 -8.78
CA GLY A 154 9.87 10.66 -8.72
C GLY A 154 9.89 12.09 -9.21
N THR A 155 11.04 12.70 -8.96
CA THR A 155 11.40 14.04 -9.41
C THR A 155 12.61 13.91 -10.32
N PRO A 156 12.60 14.49 -11.52
CA PRO A 156 13.79 14.47 -12.38
C PRO A 156 14.95 15.23 -11.75
N ALA A 157 16.16 14.83 -12.09
CA ALA A 157 17.37 15.54 -11.69
C ALA A 157 17.47 16.89 -12.40
N GLN A 158 18.30 17.80 -11.89
CA GLN A 158 18.52 19.11 -12.51
C GLN A 158 18.97 18.95 -13.96
N GLY A 159 18.28 19.62 -14.87
CA GLY A 159 18.54 19.55 -16.32
C GLY A 159 17.96 18.32 -17.02
N ARG A 160 17.22 17.50 -16.31
CA ARG A 160 16.48 16.35 -16.87
C ARG A 160 15.00 16.67 -17.01
N THR A 161 14.30 15.94 -17.86
CA THR A 161 12.87 16.12 -18.10
C THR A 161 12.04 15.03 -17.41
N VAL A 162 10.73 15.29 -17.26
CA VAL A 162 9.77 14.29 -16.77
C VAL A 162 9.70 13.08 -17.69
N GLU A 163 9.81 13.30 -18.99
CA GLU A 163 9.78 12.26 -20.02
C GLU A 163 11.00 11.33 -19.91
N GLU A 164 12.19 11.87 -19.64
CA GLU A 164 13.39 11.05 -19.41
C GLU A 164 13.22 10.18 -18.16
N LEU A 165 12.67 10.75 -17.07
CA LEU A 165 12.38 10.01 -15.86
C LEU A 165 11.33 8.92 -16.10
N GLU A 166 10.24 9.24 -16.79
CA GLU A 166 9.21 8.28 -17.16
C GLU A 166 9.77 7.10 -17.96
N GLN A 167 10.59 7.39 -18.96
CA GLN A 167 11.24 6.36 -19.80
C GLN A 167 12.16 5.45 -18.97
N ALA A 168 12.91 6.03 -18.02
CA ALA A 168 13.77 5.26 -17.13
C ALA A 168 12.95 4.35 -16.18
N LEU A 169 11.86 4.84 -15.61
CA LEU A 169 10.96 4.03 -14.76
C LEU A 169 10.30 2.91 -15.58
N ARG A 170 9.78 3.21 -16.78
CA ARG A 170 9.22 2.22 -17.70
C ARG A 170 10.26 1.16 -18.10
N ALA A 171 11.53 1.54 -18.28
CA ALA A 171 12.60 0.60 -18.59
C ALA A 171 12.83 -0.39 -17.44
N GLN A 172 12.77 0.06 -16.18
CA GLN A 172 12.86 -0.83 -15.02
C GLN A 172 11.70 -1.83 -14.97
N VAL A 173 10.47 -1.37 -15.21
CA VAL A 173 9.30 -2.25 -15.32
C VAL A 173 9.46 -3.27 -16.44
N ARG A 174 9.86 -2.83 -17.64
CA ARG A 174 10.10 -3.74 -18.79
C ARG A 174 11.12 -4.81 -18.48
N THR A 175 12.22 -4.48 -17.81
CA THR A 175 13.21 -5.48 -17.41
C THR A 175 12.60 -6.57 -16.53
N LEU A 176 11.74 -6.17 -15.58
CA LEU A 176 11.06 -7.10 -14.66
C LEU A 176 10.00 -7.97 -15.36
N THR A 177 9.42 -7.50 -16.47
CA THR A 177 8.50 -8.32 -17.28
C THR A 177 9.26 -9.28 -18.20
N GLN A 178 10.45 -8.91 -18.67
CA GLN A 178 11.23 -9.71 -19.62
C GLN A 178 12.06 -10.83 -18.97
N GLN A 179 12.52 -10.60 -17.74
CA GLN A 179 13.42 -11.52 -17.06
C GLN A 179 13.04 -11.66 -15.58
N PRO A 180 13.08 -12.87 -15.02
CA PRO A 180 12.97 -13.05 -13.57
C PRO A 180 14.05 -12.27 -12.82
N VAL A 181 13.77 -11.88 -11.62
CA VAL A 181 14.73 -11.26 -10.70
C VAL A 181 15.84 -12.26 -10.38
N ALA A 182 17.10 -11.83 -10.33
CA ALA A 182 18.20 -12.70 -9.93
C ALA A 182 18.00 -13.23 -8.50
N ALA A 183 18.38 -14.47 -8.27
CA ALA A 183 18.10 -15.14 -7.00
C ALA A 183 18.73 -14.42 -5.79
N ASP A 184 19.95 -13.93 -5.93
CA ASP A 184 20.67 -13.16 -4.91
C ASP A 184 20.02 -11.79 -4.63
N GLU A 185 19.55 -11.11 -5.67
CA GLU A 185 18.78 -9.87 -5.53
C GLU A 185 17.46 -10.12 -4.78
N LEU A 186 16.74 -11.17 -5.16
CA LEU A 186 15.48 -11.54 -4.51
C LEU A 186 15.67 -11.87 -3.02
N GLU A 187 16.66 -12.71 -2.70
CA GLU A 187 16.92 -13.10 -1.30
C GLU A 187 17.35 -11.89 -0.44
N ARG A 188 18.13 -10.97 -0.99
CA ARG A 188 18.49 -9.73 -0.32
C ARG A 188 17.24 -8.88 -0.02
N VAL A 189 16.35 -8.70 -0.99
CA VAL A 189 15.11 -7.93 -0.81
C VAL A 189 14.20 -8.58 0.23
N LYS A 190 13.99 -9.90 0.14
CA LYS A 190 13.23 -10.65 1.15
C LYS A 190 13.79 -10.47 2.55
N ALA A 191 15.11 -10.57 2.70
CA ALA A 191 15.78 -10.38 3.97
C ALA A 191 15.52 -8.97 4.54
N GLN A 192 15.56 -7.92 3.71
CA GLN A 192 15.27 -6.55 4.10
C GLN A 192 13.81 -6.37 4.54
N VAL A 193 12.85 -6.88 3.76
CA VAL A 193 11.41 -6.81 4.10
C VAL A 193 11.12 -7.55 5.41
N VAL A 194 11.69 -8.75 5.58
CA VAL A 194 11.52 -9.53 6.81
C VAL A 194 12.18 -8.84 8.01
N ALA A 195 13.38 -8.28 7.85
CA ALA A 195 14.06 -7.56 8.92
C ALA A 195 13.25 -6.33 9.36
N ALA A 196 12.74 -5.54 8.41
CA ALA A 196 11.89 -4.39 8.73
C ALA A 196 10.66 -4.80 9.53
N GLU A 197 9.98 -5.88 9.14
CA GLU A 197 8.83 -6.42 9.86
C GLU A 197 9.20 -6.88 11.28
N VAL A 198 10.32 -7.59 11.44
CA VAL A 198 10.78 -8.08 12.76
C VAL A 198 11.10 -6.91 13.68
N TYR A 199 11.85 -5.90 13.20
CA TYR A 199 12.18 -4.72 14.01
C TYR A 199 10.95 -3.89 14.40
N GLN A 200 9.94 -3.82 13.52
CA GLN A 200 8.71 -3.11 13.84
C GLN A 200 7.90 -3.78 14.96
N ARG A 201 8.09 -5.09 15.18
CA ARG A 201 7.43 -5.82 16.28
C ARG A 201 7.87 -5.39 17.67
N ASP A 202 9.03 -4.75 17.82
CA ASP A 202 9.49 -4.20 19.10
C ASP A 202 8.63 -2.98 19.53
N SER A 203 7.91 -2.36 18.60
CA SER A 203 7.01 -1.24 18.90
C SER A 203 5.61 -1.72 19.26
N VAL A 204 5.19 -1.51 20.51
CA VAL A 204 3.82 -1.79 20.95
C VAL A 204 2.78 -0.99 20.15
N PHE A 205 3.12 0.23 19.76
CA PHE A 205 2.27 1.07 18.90
C PHE A 205 2.09 0.42 17.52
N TYR A 206 3.17 -0.04 16.91
CA TYR A 206 3.09 -0.71 15.60
C TYR A 206 2.26 -1.99 15.68
N GLN A 207 2.45 -2.80 16.72
CA GLN A 207 1.65 -4.02 16.91
C GLN A 207 0.16 -3.69 17.05
N ALA A 208 -0.20 -2.67 17.84
CA ALA A 208 -1.59 -2.24 17.99
C ALA A 208 -2.18 -1.75 16.65
N MET A 209 -1.44 -0.93 15.91
CA MET A 209 -1.84 -0.43 14.59
C MET A 209 -2.04 -1.56 13.58
N ARG A 210 -1.14 -2.54 13.55
CA ARG A 210 -1.21 -3.68 12.63
C ARG A 210 -2.43 -4.56 12.91
N ILE A 211 -2.64 -4.94 14.18
CA ILE A 211 -3.83 -5.71 14.59
C ILE A 211 -5.11 -4.93 14.22
N GLY A 212 -5.17 -3.65 14.59
CA GLY A 212 -6.31 -2.79 14.31
C GLY A 212 -6.59 -2.63 12.80
N LEU A 213 -5.54 -2.46 11.99
CA LEU A 213 -5.67 -2.39 10.54
C LEU A 213 -6.29 -3.67 9.99
N LEU A 214 -5.71 -4.84 10.31
CA LEU A 214 -6.17 -6.13 9.77
C LEU A 214 -7.63 -6.41 10.15
N GLU A 215 -8.02 -6.17 11.41
CA GLU A 215 -9.41 -6.34 11.84
C GLU A 215 -10.36 -5.36 11.16
N THR A 216 -9.99 -4.08 11.02
CA THR A 216 -10.87 -3.06 10.43
C THR A 216 -11.07 -3.19 8.93
N ILE A 217 -10.11 -3.76 8.20
CA ILE A 217 -10.28 -4.06 6.77
C ILE A 217 -11.00 -5.38 6.50
N GLY A 218 -11.31 -6.13 7.55
CA GLY A 218 -12.05 -7.41 7.46
C GLY A 218 -11.16 -8.64 7.29
N LEU A 219 -9.86 -8.51 7.50
CA LEU A 219 -8.91 -9.62 7.64
C LEU A 219 -8.75 -9.96 9.13
N SER A 220 -8.48 -11.22 9.44
CA SER A 220 -8.07 -11.57 10.80
C SER A 220 -6.66 -11.08 11.09
N TRP A 221 -6.39 -10.61 12.30
CA TRP A 221 -5.04 -10.27 12.76
C TRP A 221 -4.03 -11.41 12.55
N ARG A 222 -4.49 -12.68 12.51
CA ARG A 222 -3.67 -13.87 12.25
C ARG A 222 -3.01 -13.86 10.87
N VAL A 223 -3.58 -13.17 9.89
CA VAL A 223 -2.96 -13.00 8.56
C VAL A 223 -1.59 -12.32 8.71
N GLY A 224 -1.44 -11.45 9.70
CA GLY A 224 -0.17 -10.83 10.04
C GLY A 224 0.92 -11.82 10.50
N ASP A 225 0.55 -12.91 11.18
CA ASP A 225 1.51 -13.92 11.64
C ASP A 225 2.12 -14.68 10.46
N ASP A 226 1.36 -14.87 9.38
CA ASP A 226 1.79 -15.55 8.17
C ASP A 226 2.64 -14.69 7.23
N TYR A 227 2.67 -13.38 7.44
CA TYR A 227 3.30 -12.43 6.51
C TYR A 227 4.74 -12.79 6.16
N VAL A 228 5.59 -13.00 7.15
CA VAL A 228 7.01 -13.34 6.95
C VAL A 228 7.16 -14.65 6.14
N ARG A 229 6.34 -15.65 6.43
CA ARG A 229 6.34 -16.92 5.72
C ARG A 229 5.97 -16.73 4.25
N ARG A 230 4.95 -15.90 3.98
CA ARG A 230 4.48 -15.61 2.61
C ARG A 230 5.51 -14.81 1.81
N ILE A 231 6.13 -13.79 2.40
CA ILE A 231 7.23 -13.05 1.76
C ILE A 231 8.40 -13.98 1.40
N ARG A 232 8.81 -14.87 2.33
CA ARG A 232 9.88 -15.84 2.07
C ARG A 232 9.55 -16.84 0.96
N ALA A 233 8.28 -17.18 0.80
CA ALA A 233 7.82 -18.12 -0.22
C ALA A 233 7.77 -17.54 -1.64
N VAL A 234 7.86 -16.20 -1.82
CA VAL A 234 7.85 -15.57 -3.13
C VAL A 234 9.03 -16.04 -3.99
N THR A 235 8.75 -16.42 -5.25
CA THR A 235 9.77 -16.87 -6.21
C THR A 235 10.09 -15.79 -7.25
N PRO A 236 11.25 -15.89 -7.96
CA PRO A 236 11.57 -14.97 -9.05
C PRO A 236 10.50 -14.95 -10.15
N GLU A 237 9.95 -16.11 -10.48
CA GLU A 237 8.90 -16.27 -11.49
C GLU A 237 7.60 -15.61 -11.06
N GLN A 238 7.26 -15.68 -9.77
CA GLN A 238 6.08 -14.99 -9.22
C GLN A 238 6.22 -13.47 -9.30
N VAL A 239 7.41 -12.92 -9.03
CA VAL A 239 7.69 -11.49 -9.20
C VAL A 239 7.53 -11.08 -10.67
N GLN A 240 8.05 -11.87 -11.60
CA GLN A 240 7.87 -11.63 -13.04
C GLN A 240 6.39 -11.74 -13.45
N GLN A 241 5.67 -12.74 -12.96
CA GLN A 241 4.25 -12.94 -13.27
C GLN A 241 3.39 -11.77 -12.82
N VAL A 242 3.60 -11.22 -11.62
CA VAL A 242 2.85 -10.04 -11.18
C VAL A 242 3.24 -8.79 -11.95
N ALA A 243 4.51 -8.63 -12.34
CA ALA A 243 4.94 -7.56 -13.23
C ALA A 243 4.20 -7.62 -14.58
N LEU A 244 4.18 -8.79 -15.23
CA LEU A 244 3.43 -9.02 -16.47
C LEU A 244 1.93 -8.78 -16.32
N ARG A 245 1.35 -9.25 -15.22
CA ARG A 245 -0.08 -9.21 -15.01
C ARG A 245 -0.60 -7.82 -14.67
N TYR A 246 0.14 -7.05 -13.88
CA TYR A 246 -0.35 -5.78 -13.31
C TYR A 246 0.31 -4.54 -13.88
N LEU A 247 1.58 -4.61 -14.32
CA LEU A 247 2.34 -3.44 -14.74
C LEU A 247 2.41 -3.28 -16.28
N GLY A 248 1.38 -3.74 -16.99
CA GLY A 248 1.26 -3.55 -18.43
C GLY A 248 1.07 -2.08 -18.82
N GLU A 249 1.56 -1.68 -19.98
CA GLU A 249 1.43 -0.30 -20.49
C GLU A 249 -0.04 0.12 -20.66
N ASP A 250 -0.92 -0.83 -21.00
CA ASP A 250 -2.36 -0.64 -21.12
C ASP A 250 -3.08 -0.37 -19.79
N LYS A 251 -2.39 -0.54 -18.65
CA LYS A 251 -2.92 -0.40 -17.28
C LYS A 251 -2.34 0.79 -16.54
N LEU A 252 -1.47 1.55 -17.18
CA LEU A 252 -0.81 2.70 -16.58
C LEU A 252 -1.71 3.94 -16.59
N THR A 253 -1.71 4.64 -15.46
CA THR A 253 -2.19 6.02 -15.32
C THR A 253 -1.06 6.89 -14.84
#